data_f68b0518dad030289f0aacd723a94dc3
#
_entry.id   f68b0518dad030289f0aacd723a94dc3
#
_cell.length_a   1.000
_cell.length_b   1.000
_cell.length_c   1.000
_cell.angle_alpha   90.00
_cell.angle_beta   90.00
_cell.angle_gamma   90.00
#
_symmetry.space_group_name_H-M   'P 1'
#
loop_
_entity.id
_entity.type
_entity.pdbx_description
1 polymer ?
#
loop_
_entity_poly.entity_id
_entity_poly.type
_entity_poly.pdbx_seq_one_letter_code
_entity_poly.pdbx_strand_id
1 'polypeptide(L)'
;PSTYHIAERNNIEIIDASCPVVLNLQKRIRETYRYLRRTEPTGHSQIVIFGKQGHAEVIGLQGQTNNTAIVVERLEDVARLDFRHPVYLFSQTTKSVEDFRQLVDAIQKRMQTGVPFEWHDTICRNVANRVDKLQQFAKENDIVLFVGGKKSSNAKVLFQHCQKANSRTVFVSDDTELTNDILAACHAVERVGICGATSTPLWLMERVAC
;
A
#
# COMPACT_ATOMS: atom_id res chain seq x y z
N PRO A 1 7.21 -15.52 7.85
CA PRO A 1 7.53 -16.96 8.05
C PRO A 1 7.89 -17.27 9.51
N SER A 2 8.74 -16.46 10.15
CA SER A 2 9.19 -16.69 11.54
C SER A 2 8.04 -16.70 12.57
N THR A 3 7.05 -15.83 12.42
CA THR A 3 5.90 -15.71 13.33
C THR A 3 5.09 -17.01 13.37
N TYR A 4 4.80 -17.63 12.22
CA TYR A 4 4.07 -18.89 12.14
C TYR A 4 4.85 -20.03 12.81
N HIS A 5 6.15 -20.14 12.56
CA HIS A 5 7.00 -21.14 13.23
C HIS A 5 7.08 -20.95 14.74
N ILE A 6 7.14 -19.70 15.22
CA ILE A 6 7.13 -19.41 16.65
C ILE A 6 5.79 -19.82 17.27
N ALA A 7 4.68 -19.49 16.61
CA ALA A 7 3.35 -19.87 17.08
C ALA A 7 3.17 -21.39 17.14
N GLU A 8 3.55 -22.09 16.08
CA GLU A 8 3.49 -23.57 16.00
C GLU A 8 4.32 -24.22 17.13
N ARG A 9 5.54 -23.77 17.35
CA ARG A 9 6.43 -24.28 18.43
C ARG A 9 5.87 -24.06 19.84
N ASN A 10 5.04 -23.04 20.02
CA ASN A 10 4.46 -22.67 21.30
C ASN A 10 2.97 -23.07 21.42
N ASN A 11 2.43 -23.86 20.48
CA ASN A 11 1.01 -24.24 20.42
C ASN A 11 0.06 -23.02 20.48
N ILE A 12 0.44 -21.92 19.82
CA ILE A 12 -0.38 -20.69 19.72
C ILE A 12 -1.17 -20.76 18.42
N GLU A 13 -2.50 -20.68 18.53
CA GLU A 13 -3.36 -20.54 17.36
C GLU A 13 -3.23 -19.14 16.76
N ILE A 14 -3.01 -19.06 15.45
CA ILE A 14 -2.96 -17.78 14.71
C ILE A 14 -4.27 -17.62 13.95
N ILE A 15 -4.99 -16.52 14.25
CA ILE A 15 -6.07 -16.02 13.41
C ILE A 15 -5.47 -14.96 12.46
N ASP A 16 -5.25 -15.35 11.21
CA ASP A 16 -4.66 -14.45 10.21
C ASP A 16 -5.74 -13.57 9.58
N ALA A 17 -5.82 -12.34 10.03
CA ALA A 17 -6.72 -11.30 9.48
C ALA A 17 -6.06 -10.45 8.38
N SER A 18 -4.94 -10.90 7.80
CA SER A 18 -4.26 -10.18 6.71
C SER A 18 -5.16 -10.07 5.47
N CYS A 19 -5.04 -8.95 4.78
CA CYS A 19 -5.77 -8.73 3.52
C CYS A 19 -5.42 -9.81 2.49
N PRO A 20 -6.43 -10.49 1.87
CA PRO A 20 -6.19 -11.52 0.86
C PRO A 20 -5.33 -11.04 -0.32
N VAL A 21 -5.40 -9.76 -0.69
CA VAL A 21 -4.57 -9.17 -1.75
C VAL A 21 -3.09 -9.21 -1.36
N VAL A 22 -2.77 -8.86 -0.12
CA VAL A 22 -1.39 -8.92 0.40
C VAL A 22 -0.90 -10.36 0.50
N LEU A 23 -1.75 -11.30 0.98
CA LEU A 23 -1.40 -12.72 1.06
C LEU A 23 -1.11 -13.31 -0.32
N ASN A 24 -1.93 -12.98 -1.33
CA ASN A 24 -1.73 -13.42 -2.71
C ASN A 24 -0.41 -12.85 -3.29
N LEU A 25 -0.09 -11.59 -3.00
CA LEU A 25 1.17 -10.98 -3.41
C LEU A 25 2.36 -11.70 -2.77
N GLN A 26 2.32 -11.95 -1.46
CA GLN A 26 3.35 -12.72 -0.75
C GLN A 26 3.54 -14.11 -1.36
N LYS A 27 2.43 -14.82 -1.64
CA LYS A 27 2.46 -16.13 -2.30
C LYS A 27 3.16 -16.04 -3.65
N ARG A 28 2.79 -15.10 -4.50
CA ARG A 28 3.34 -14.91 -5.84
C ARG A 28 4.85 -14.65 -5.82
N ILE A 29 5.31 -13.73 -4.96
CA ILE A 29 6.74 -13.44 -4.79
C ILE A 29 7.49 -14.70 -4.31
N ARG A 30 6.95 -15.44 -3.35
CA ARG A 30 7.55 -16.68 -2.84
C ARG A 30 7.66 -17.75 -3.92
N GLU A 31 6.63 -17.90 -4.75
CA GLU A 31 6.62 -18.87 -5.86
C GLU A 31 7.65 -18.49 -6.93
N THR A 32 7.72 -17.21 -7.32
CA THR A 32 8.75 -16.70 -8.23
C THR A 32 10.15 -16.95 -7.67
N TYR A 33 10.39 -16.63 -6.40
CA TYR A 33 11.67 -16.86 -5.74
C TYR A 33 12.07 -18.36 -5.76
N ARG A 34 11.13 -19.25 -5.42
CA ARG A 34 11.37 -20.70 -5.44
C ARG A 34 11.63 -21.22 -6.84
N TYR A 35 10.93 -20.71 -7.84
CA TYR A 35 11.16 -21.06 -9.24
C TYR A 35 12.56 -20.67 -9.67
N LEU A 36 12.97 -19.42 -9.45
CA LEU A 36 14.29 -18.91 -9.81
C LEU A 36 15.41 -19.68 -9.11
N ARG A 37 15.26 -19.98 -7.83
CA ARG A 37 16.28 -20.79 -7.10
C ARG A 37 16.45 -22.20 -7.63
N ARG A 38 15.44 -22.77 -8.31
CA ARG A 38 15.53 -24.10 -8.93
C ARG A 38 16.06 -24.05 -10.36
N THR A 39 15.66 -23.05 -11.13
CA THR A 39 16.00 -22.95 -12.56
C THR A 39 17.30 -22.19 -12.81
N GLU A 40 17.69 -21.30 -11.90
CA GLU A 40 18.90 -20.49 -11.98
C GLU A 40 19.74 -20.61 -10.70
N PRO A 41 20.48 -21.73 -10.53
CA PRO A 41 21.29 -21.96 -9.32
C PRO A 41 22.34 -20.88 -9.07
N THR A 42 22.83 -20.21 -10.14
CA THR A 42 23.79 -19.10 -10.07
C THR A 42 23.20 -17.82 -9.46
N GLY A 43 21.86 -17.72 -9.38
CA GLY A 43 21.18 -16.68 -8.61
C GLY A 43 21.31 -15.25 -9.14
N HIS A 44 21.49 -15.07 -10.43
CA HIS A 44 21.65 -13.72 -11.04
C HIS A 44 20.33 -12.96 -11.22
N SER A 45 19.19 -13.67 -11.28
CA SER A 45 17.88 -13.01 -11.38
C SER A 45 17.55 -12.17 -10.15
N GLN A 46 16.99 -10.99 -10.39
CA GLN A 46 16.67 -9.99 -9.38
C GLN A 46 15.16 -9.91 -9.16
N ILE A 47 14.73 -10.15 -7.93
CA ILE A 47 13.36 -9.81 -7.51
C ILE A 47 13.39 -8.40 -6.95
N VAL A 48 12.56 -7.53 -7.51
CA VAL A 48 12.48 -6.11 -7.18
C VAL A 48 11.09 -5.80 -6.60
N ILE A 49 11.04 -5.07 -5.50
CA ILE A 49 9.81 -4.64 -4.86
C ILE A 49 9.75 -3.11 -4.88
N PHE A 50 8.82 -2.57 -5.66
CA PHE A 50 8.51 -1.15 -5.61
C PHE A 50 7.68 -0.86 -4.36
N GLY A 51 8.26 -0.22 -3.36
CA GLY A 51 7.62 -0.02 -2.08
C GLY A 51 8.41 0.89 -1.14
N LYS A 52 7.78 1.28 -0.04
CA LYS A 52 8.41 2.11 0.98
C LYS A 52 9.31 1.25 1.86
N GLN A 53 10.60 1.60 1.91
CA GLN A 53 11.57 0.92 2.77
C GLN A 53 11.11 0.94 4.25
N GLY A 54 11.16 -0.19 4.92
CA GLY A 54 10.76 -0.31 6.33
C GLY A 54 9.24 -0.40 6.56
N HIS A 55 8.40 -0.30 5.54
CA HIS A 55 6.96 -0.52 5.68
C HIS A 55 6.67 -2.00 5.99
N ALA A 56 5.73 -2.28 6.91
CA ALA A 56 5.41 -3.64 7.36
C ALA A 56 5.08 -4.61 6.21
N GLU A 57 4.30 -4.15 5.22
CA GLU A 57 4.02 -4.94 4.01
C GLU A 57 5.31 -5.29 3.26
N VAL A 58 6.18 -4.30 3.00
CA VAL A 58 7.44 -4.50 2.26
C VAL A 58 8.39 -5.44 2.99
N ILE A 59 8.49 -5.34 4.31
CA ILE A 59 9.25 -6.29 5.15
C ILE A 59 8.69 -7.71 4.97
N GLY A 60 7.37 -7.86 4.99
CA GLY A 60 6.70 -9.14 4.74
C GLY A 60 6.97 -9.71 3.35
N LEU A 61 7.03 -8.85 2.31
CA LEU A 61 7.36 -9.23 0.93
C LEU A 61 8.82 -9.65 0.80
N GLN A 62 9.76 -8.88 1.37
CA GLN A 62 11.18 -9.24 1.40
C GLN A 62 11.43 -10.58 2.10
N GLY A 63 10.71 -10.84 3.20
CA GLY A 63 10.76 -12.12 3.90
C GLY A 63 10.37 -13.34 3.04
N GLN A 64 9.63 -13.16 1.94
CA GLN A 64 9.30 -14.25 1.00
C GLN A 64 10.50 -14.67 0.13
N THR A 65 11.55 -13.86 0.10
CA THR A 65 12.76 -14.07 -0.71
C THR A 65 14.02 -14.24 0.17
N ASN A 66 13.88 -14.64 1.43
CA ASN A 66 14.98 -14.66 2.39
C ASN A 66 15.73 -13.31 2.47
N ASN A 67 15.00 -12.20 2.33
CA ASN A 67 15.49 -10.82 2.33
C ASN A 67 16.48 -10.48 1.18
N THR A 68 16.47 -11.24 0.08
CA THR A 68 17.32 -10.97 -1.08
C THR A 68 16.67 -10.01 -2.08
N ALA A 69 15.36 -9.76 -1.99
CA ALA A 69 14.68 -8.82 -2.88
C ALA A 69 15.18 -7.39 -2.69
N ILE A 70 15.38 -6.71 -3.81
CA ILE A 70 15.81 -5.31 -3.86
C ILE A 70 14.58 -4.40 -3.72
N VAL A 71 14.56 -3.54 -2.72
CA VAL A 71 13.48 -2.55 -2.57
C VAL A 71 13.87 -1.28 -3.31
N VAL A 72 12.97 -0.83 -4.17
CA VAL A 72 13.02 0.42 -4.92
C VAL A 72 11.89 1.30 -4.41
N GLU A 73 12.20 2.43 -3.82
CA GLU A 73 11.20 3.36 -3.28
C GLU A 73 10.93 4.51 -4.24
N ARG A 74 11.97 4.96 -4.95
CA ARG A 74 11.96 6.09 -5.89
C ARG A 74 12.59 5.69 -7.21
N LEU A 75 12.37 6.52 -8.23
CA LEU A 75 12.89 6.27 -9.58
C LEU A 75 14.44 6.21 -9.61
N GLU A 76 15.11 7.01 -8.76
CA GLU A 76 16.57 7.03 -8.67
C GLU A 76 17.15 5.69 -8.19
N ASP A 77 16.41 4.96 -7.36
CA ASP A 77 16.83 3.66 -6.83
C ASP A 77 16.99 2.59 -7.91
N VAL A 78 16.42 2.81 -9.09
CA VAL A 78 16.58 1.92 -10.27
C VAL A 78 18.05 1.76 -10.66
N ALA A 79 18.89 2.74 -10.35
CA ALA A 79 20.34 2.66 -10.62
C ALA A 79 21.05 1.52 -9.87
N ARG A 80 20.43 0.94 -8.85
CA ARG A 80 20.99 -0.20 -8.08
C ARG A 80 20.79 -1.55 -8.76
N LEU A 81 19.99 -1.62 -9.84
CA LEU A 81 19.69 -2.86 -10.56
C LEU A 81 20.78 -3.15 -11.59
N ASP A 82 21.07 -4.44 -11.79
CA ASP A 82 21.94 -4.90 -12.87
C ASP A 82 21.09 -5.32 -14.08
N PHE A 83 21.06 -4.50 -15.10
CA PHE A 83 20.24 -4.69 -16.30
C PHE A 83 20.75 -5.77 -17.28
N ARG A 84 21.86 -6.41 -16.94
CA ARG A 84 22.41 -7.59 -17.67
C ARG A 84 21.79 -8.90 -17.18
N HIS A 85 20.99 -8.85 -16.14
CA HIS A 85 20.34 -10.00 -15.50
C HIS A 85 18.83 -9.84 -15.46
N PRO A 86 18.07 -10.96 -15.48
CA PRO A 86 16.62 -10.92 -15.43
C PRO A 86 16.08 -10.14 -14.21
N VAL A 87 15.02 -9.35 -14.44
CA VAL A 87 14.35 -8.55 -13.40
C VAL A 87 12.89 -8.96 -13.31
N TYR A 88 12.42 -9.24 -12.08
CA TYR A 88 11.05 -9.56 -11.74
C TYR A 88 10.52 -8.49 -10.76
N LEU A 89 9.71 -7.57 -11.27
CA LEU A 89 9.23 -6.42 -10.53
C LEU A 89 7.82 -6.66 -9.97
N PHE A 90 7.66 -6.40 -8.69
CA PHE A 90 6.38 -6.38 -7.97
C PHE A 90 6.17 -5.02 -7.31
N SER A 91 4.92 -4.65 -7.04
CA SER A 91 4.59 -3.41 -6.31
C SER A 91 3.95 -3.70 -4.96
N GLN A 92 4.30 -2.90 -3.96
CA GLN A 92 3.51 -2.75 -2.75
C GLN A 92 2.08 -2.35 -3.12
N THR A 93 1.08 -2.93 -2.44
CA THR A 93 -0.34 -2.81 -2.81
C THR A 93 -0.89 -1.39 -2.78
N THR A 94 -0.25 -0.47 -2.06
CA THR A 94 -0.68 0.92 -1.83
C THR A 94 0.13 1.97 -2.58
N LYS A 95 1.00 1.56 -3.51
CA LYS A 95 1.75 2.50 -4.36
C LYS A 95 0.86 3.11 -5.46
N SER A 96 1.32 4.22 -6.02
CA SER A 96 0.67 4.88 -7.17
C SER A 96 0.84 4.03 -8.44
N VAL A 97 -0.23 3.90 -9.22
CA VAL A 97 -0.22 3.23 -10.53
C VAL A 97 0.67 4.00 -11.51
N GLU A 98 0.63 5.33 -11.46
CA GLU A 98 1.42 6.20 -12.34
C GLU A 98 2.92 6.06 -12.05
N ASP A 99 3.32 6.14 -10.77
CA ASP A 99 4.73 5.96 -10.38
C ASP A 99 5.24 4.56 -10.75
N PHE A 100 4.38 3.54 -10.64
CA PHE A 100 4.73 2.17 -11.04
C PHE A 100 4.98 2.08 -12.55
N ARG A 101 4.14 2.71 -13.39
CA ARG A 101 4.34 2.75 -14.85
C ARG A 101 5.64 3.46 -15.21
N GLN A 102 5.93 4.61 -14.60
CA GLN A 102 7.18 5.32 -14.81
C GLN A 102 8.39 4.46 -14.44
N LEU A 103 8.29 3.70 -13.35
CA LEU A 103 9.34 2.75 -12.94
C LEU A 103 9.53 1.62 -13.96
N VAL A 104 8.44 1.02 -14.45
CA VAL A 104 8.46 0.00 -15.49
C VAL A 104 9.17 0.52 -16.74
N ASP A 105 8.78 1.72 -17.22
CA ASP A 105 9.38 2.34 -18.39
C ASP A 105 10.88 2.62 -18.20
N ALA A 106 11.28 3.07 -17.02
CA ALA A 106 12.67 3.36 -16.69
C ALA A 106 13.55 2.11 -16.65
N ILE A 107 13.02 1.00 -16.12
CA ILE A 107 13.70 -0.29 -16.12
C ILE A 107 13.77 -0.83 -17.55
N GLN A 108 12.66 -0.88 -18.28
CA GLN A 108 12.59 -1.40 -19.64
C GLN A 108 13.60 -0.73 -20.59
N LYS A 109 13.75 0.58 -20.49
CA LYS A 109 14.72 1.35 -21.30
C LYS A 109 16.18 1.03 -21.00
N ARG A 110 16.47 0.47 -19.83
CA ARG A 110 17.85 0.15 -19.40
C ARG A 110 18.19 -1.33 -19.53
N MET A 111 17.19 -2.20 -19.68
CA MET A 111 17.44 -3.63 -19.87
C MET A 111 18.31 -3.90 -21.09
N GLN A 112 19.28 -4.76 -20.93
CA GLN A 112 20.08 -5.24 -22.07
C GLN A 112 19.19 -6.05 -23.02
N THR A 113 19.42 -5.90 -24.34
CA THR A 113 18.66 -6.64 -25.37
C THR A 113 18.71 -8.14 -25.13
N GLY A 114 17.55 -8.79 -25.12
CA GLY A 114 17.40 -10.23 -24.91
C GLY A 114 17.38 -10.68 -23.45
N VAL A 115 17.54 -9.77 -22.47
CA VAL A 115 17.42 -10.08 -21.04
C VAL A 115 15.96 -9.96 -20.60
N PRO A 116 15.38 -10.97 -19.92
CA PRO A 116 14.00 -10.95 -19.47
C PRO A 116 13.72 -9.83 -18.47
N PHE A 117 12.62 -9.11 -18.69
CA PHE A 117 12.02 -8.22 -17.70
C PHE A 117 10.54 -8.55 -17.57
N GLU A 118 10.17 -9.05 -16.40
CA GLU A 118 8.77 -9.31 -16.03
C GLU A 118 8.33 -8.34 -14.96
N TRP A 119 7.14 -7.77 -15.11
CA TRP A 119 6.56 -6.90 -14.10
C TRP A 119 5.12 -7.32 -13.81
N HIS A 120 4.75 -7.19 -12.56
CA HIS A 120 3.43 -7.56 -12.06
C HIS A 120 2.81 -6.34 -11.38
N ASP A 121 1.73 -5.83 -11.97
CA ASP A 121 0.93 -4.79 -11.34
C ASP A 121 0.13 -5.41 -10.19
N THR A 122 0.71 -5.31 -9.01
CA THR A 122 0.15 -5.85 -7.76
C THR A 122 -0.47 -4.76 -6.88
N ILE A 123 -0.68 -3.57 -7.43
CA ILE A 123 -1.36 -2.47 -6.75
C ILE A 123 -2.84 -2.83 -6.53
N CYS A 124 -3.32 -2.62 -5.31
CA CYS A 124 -4.71 -2.91 -4.96
C CYS A 124 -5.67 -1.91 -5.63
N ARG A 125 -6.49 -2.40 -6.56
CA ARG A 125 -7.48 -1.56 -7.27
C ARG A 125 -8.56 -1.00 -6.35
N ASN A 126 -8.88 -1.69 -5.26
CA ASN A 126 -9.80 -1.14 -4.26
C ASN A 126 -9.24 0.12 -3.60
N VAL A 127 -7.91 0.24 -3.46
CA VAL A 127 -7.27 1.45 -2.96
C VAL A 127 -7.20 2.51 -4.07
N ALA A 128 -6.76 2.15 -5.28
CA ALA A 128 -6.63 3.08 -6.40
C ALA A 128 -7.98 3.68 -6.83
N ASN A 129 -9.00 2.85 -7.03
CA ASN A 129 -10.35 3.32 -7.45
C ASN A 129 -11.08 4.08 -6.34
N ARG A 130 -10.65 3.92 -5.08
CA ARG A 130 -11.25 4.65 -3.95
C ARG A 130 -10.88 6.12 -3.96
N VAL A 131 -9.74 6.47 -4.51
CA VAL A 131 -9.28 7.86 -4.58
C VAL A 131 -10.28 8.73 -5.34
N ASP A 132 -10.68 8.32 -6.54
CA ASP A 132 -11.62 9.09 -7.37
C ASP A 132 -12.97 9.27 -6.68
N LYS A 133 -13.51 8.18 -6.10
CA LYS A 133 -14.77 8.22 -5.35
C LYS A 133 -14.68 9.12 -4.11
N LEU A 134 -13.56 9.10 -3.39
CA LEU A 134 -13.35 9.95 -2.22
C LEU A 134 -13.18 11.41 -2.60
N GLN A 135 -12.48 11.70 -3.70
CA GLN A 135 -12.35 13.07 -4.20
C GLN A 135 -13.70 13.64 -4.65
N GLN A 136 -14.53 12.82 -5.32
CA GLN A 136 -15.88 13.23 -5.66
C GLN A 136 -16.73 13.47 -4.42
N PHE A 137 -16.75 12.54 -3.50
CA PHE A 137 -17.43 12.68 -2.22
C PHE A 137 -17.01 13.97 -1.47
N ALA A 138 -15.69 14.24 -1.44
CA ALA A 138 -15.17 15.43 -0.78
C ALA A 138 -15.64 16.73 -1.44
N LYS A 139 -15.81 16.77 -2.77
CA LYS A 139 -16.32 17.94 -3.50
C LYS A 139 -17.81 18.18 -3.29
N GLU A 140 -18.58 17.14 -2.98
CA GLU A 140 -20.02 17.18 -2.79
C GLU A 140 -20.44 17.64 -1.37
N ASN A 141 -19.48 17.77 -0.45
CA ASN A 141 -19.71 18.14 0.94
C ASN A 141 -18.98 19.44 1.30
N ASP A 142 -19.58 20.25 2.18
CA ASP A 142 -19.00 21.52 2.63
C ASP A 142 -17.82 21.31 3.58
N ILE A 143 -17.92 20.30 4.46
CA ILE A 143 -16.86 19.84 5.36
C ILE A 143 -16.80 18.32 5.27
N VAL A 144 -15.59 17.76 5.34
CA VAL A 144 -15.38 16.31 5.38
C VAL A 144 -14.63 15.93 6.66
N LEU A 145 -15.20 15.03 7.43
CA LEU A 145 -14.53 14.35 8.54
C LEU A 145 -13.98 13.02 8.01
N PHE A 146 -12.65 12.95 7.88
CA PHE A 146 -11.97 11.75 7.43
C PHE A 146 -11.51 10.93 8.63
N VAL A 147 -12.13 9.77 8.84
CA VAL A 147 -11.87 8.90 9.99
C VAL A 147 -10.79 7.87 9.66
N GLY A 148 -9.73 7.81 10.46
CA GLY A 148 -8.66 6.85 10.22
C GLY A 148 -7.57 6.82 11.26
N GLY A 149 -6.85 5.70 11.35
CA GLY A 149 -5.73 5.57 12.28
C GLY A 149 -4.52 6.43 11.88
N LYS A 150 -3.99 7.24 12.79
CA LYS A 150 -2.82 8.13 12.56
C LYS A 150 -1.55 7.39 12.08
N LYS A 151 -1.41 6.11 12.39
CA LYS A 151 -0.28 5.28 11.98
C LYS A 151 -0.51 4.59 10.62
N SER A 152 -1.73 4.63 10.08
CA SER A 152 -2.06 3.99 8.81
C SER A 152 -1.53 4.78 7.61
N SER A 153 -0.60 4.21 6.86
CA SER A 153 -0.09 4.82 5.62
C SER A 153 -1.20 4.99 4.57
N ASN A 154 -2.10 4.02 4.47
CA ASN A 154 -3.25 4.09 3.55
C ASN A 154 -4.20 5.23 3.94
N ALA A 155 -4.53 5.38 5.24
CA ALA A 155 -5.38 6.47 5.70
C ALA A 155 -4.79 7.84 5.37
N LYS A 156 -3.48 8.02 5.57
CA LYS A 156 -2.79 9.28 5.24
C LYS A 156 -2.86 9.63 3.76
N VAL A 157 -2.64 8.65 2.89
CA VAL A 157 -2.71 8.85 1.43
C VAL A 157 -4.14 9.24 1.02
N LEU A 158 -5.15 8.50 1.47
CA LEU A 158 -6.55 8.78 1.14
C LEU A 158 -7.01 10.14 1.69
N PHE A 159 -6.61 10.48 2.92
CA PHE A 159 -6.87 11.80 3.50
C PHE A 159 -6.29 12.93 2.64
N GLN A 160 -5.04 12.81 2.20
CA GLN A 160 -4.41 13.83 1.34
C GLN A 160 -5.19 14.04 0.03
N HIS A 161 -5.73 12.97 -0.55
CA HIS A 161 -6.58 13.07 -1.74
C HIS A 161 -7.91 13.78 -1.46
N CYS A 162 -8.55 13.49 -0.33
CA CYS A 162 -9.74 14.21 0.12
C CYS A 162 -9.43 15.70 0.35
N GLN A 163 -8.34 16.01 1.07
CA GLN A 163 -7.94 17.37 1.40
C GLN A 163 -7.60 18.21 0.16
N LYS A 164 -7.00 17.60 -0.87
CA LYS A 164 -6.77 18.27 -2.15
C LYS A 164 -8.07 18.61 -2.88
N ALA A 165 -9.10 17.79 -2.73
CA ALA A 165 -10.40 18.00 -3.36
C ALA A 165 -11.29 18.97 -2.56
N ASN A 166 -11.17 18.96 -1.22
CA ASN A 166 -11.86 19.86 -0.30
C ASN A 166 -10.91 20.23 0.84
N SER A 167 -10.44 21.48 0.86
CA SER A 167 -9.51 22.00 1.88
C SER A 167 -10.07 21.98 3.31
N ARG A 168 -11.42 21.92 3.46
CA ARG A 168 -12.12 21.78 4.74
C ARG A 168 -12.25 20.31 5.18
N THR A 169 -11.33 19.44 4.76
CA THR A 169 -11.25 18.04 5.22
C THR A 169 -10.43 17.98 6.50
N VAL A 170 -11.01 17.43 7.55
CA VAL A 170 -10.38 17.25 8.87
C VAL A 170 -10.11 15.78 9.11
N PHE A 171 -8.89 15.43 9.54
CA PHE A 171 -8.53 14.07 9.93
C PHE A 171 -8.83 13.85 11.40
N VAL A 172 -9.62 12.81 11.72
CA VAL A 172 -9.91 12.39 13.09
C VAL A 172 -9.65 10.90 13.28
N SER A 173 -9.13 10.50 14.43
CA SER A 173 -8.93 9.08 14.75
C SER A 173 -10.19 8.49 15.39
N ASP A 174 -10.90 9.28 16.16
CA ASP A 174 -12.15 8.92 16.86
C ASP A 174 -12.93 10.18 17.23
N ASP A 175 -14.08 9.99 17.88
CA ASP A 175 -15.00 11.03 18.34
C ASP A 175 -14.39 11.99 19.39
N THR A 176 -13.40 11.55 20.16
CA THR A 176 -12.74 12.39 21.19
C THR A 176 -11.90 13.53 20.58
N GLU A 177 -11.56 13.43 19.30
CA GLU A 177 -10.82 14.48 18.57
C GLU A 177 -11.74 15.55 17.95
N LEU A 178 -13.06 15.44 18.11
CA LEU A 178 -14.03 16.45 17.69
C LEU A 178 -14.02 17.62 18.67
N THR A 179 -13.17 18.59 18.41
CA THR A 179 -13.11 19.83 19.22
C THR A 179 -14.36 20.69 19.01
N ASN A 180 -14.62 21.59 19.94
CA ASN A 180 -15.74 22.56 19.83
C ASN A 180 -15.66 23.37 18.52
N ASP A 181 -14.46 23.69 18.04
CA ASP A 181 -14.28 24.44 16.78
C ASP A 181 -14.68 23.60 15.57
N ILE A 182 -14.34 22.29 15.57
CA ILE A 182 -14.75 21.36 14.50
C ILE A 182 -16.27 21.20 14.52
N LEU A 183 -16.87 20.99 15.69
CA LEU A 183 -18.31 20.86 15.84
C LEU A 183 -19.05 22.14 15.41
N ALA A 184 -18.58 23.31 15.83
CA ALA A 184 -19.15 24.60 15.41
C ALA A 184 -19.06 24.80 13.89
N ALA A 185 -17.93 24.41 13.28
CA ALA A 185 -17.76 24.46 11.84
C ALA A 185 -18.71 23.50 11.10
N CYS A 186 -18.97 22.31 11.65
CA CYS A 186 -19.92 21.35 11.09
C CYS A 186 -21.37 21.86 11.21
N HIS A 187 -21.73 22.47 12.33
CA HIS A 187 -23.08 23.06 12.51
C HIS A 187 -23.37 24.29 11.63
N ALA A 188 -22.32 24.95 11.15
CA ALA A 188 -22.44 26.16 10.31
C ALA A 188 -22.63 25.87 8.82
N VAL A 189 -22.76 24.60 8.40
CA VAL A 189 -22.84 24.19 6.98
C VAL A 189 -24.04 23.28 6.75
N GLU A 190 -24.41 23.13 5.46
CA GLU A 190 -25.55 22.27 5.07
C GLU A 190 -25.15 20.79 5.00
N ARG A 191 -23.92 20.51 4.55
CA ARG A 191 -23.47 19.15 4.27
C ARG A 191 -22.15 18.83 4.95
N VAL A 192 -22.21 17.91 5.89
CA VAL A 192 -21.02 17.30 6.52
C VAL A 192 -20.87 15.87 6.00
N GLY A 193 -19.78 15.62 5.30
CA GLY A 193 -19.45 14.28 4.82
C GLY A 193 -18.58 13.54 5.83
N ILE A 194 -18.90 12.26 6.11
CA ILE A 194 -18.06 11.40 6.95
C ILE A 194 -17.57 10.23 6.08
N CYS A 195 -16.27 10.06 6.01
CA CYS A 195 -15.65 8.95 5.29
C CYS A 195 -14.41 8.46 6.04
N GLY A 196 -13.83 7.35 5.56
CA GLY A 196 -12.65 6.80 6.22
C GLY A 196 -11.82 5.90 5.31
N ALA A 197 -10.69 5.44 5.84
CA ALA A 197 -9.85 4.45 5.18
C ALA A 197 -10.57 3.09 5.08
N THR A 198 -10.08 2.21 4.19
CA THR A 198 -10.67 0.88 3.99
C THR A 198 -10.70 0.03 5.27
N SER A 199 -9.74 0.25 6.16
CA SER A 199 -9.63 -0.44 7.45
C SER A 199 -10.38 0.25 8.59
N THR A 200 -11.04 1.40 8.33
CA THR A 200 -11.83 2.10 9.36
C THR A 200 -13.14 1.36 9.57
N PRO A 201 -13.43 0.87 10.80
CA PRO A 201 -14.68 0.20 11.09
C PRO A 201 -15.89 1.14 10.95
N LEU A 202 -17.01 0.61 10.46
CA LEU A 202 -18.23 1.40 10.28
C LEU A 202 -18.71 2.03 11.62
N TRP A 203 -18.68 1.25 12.70
CA TRP A 203 -19.08 1.72 14.02
C TRP A 203 -18.29 2.95 14.50
N LEU A 204 -17.02 3.08 14.08
CA LEU A 204 -16.20 4.24 14.45
C LEU A 204 -16.63 5.49 13.67
N MET A 205 -16.99 5.32 12.39
CA MET A 205 -17.56 6.42 11.59
C MET A 205 -18.93 6.85 12.13
N GLU A 206 -19.76 5.90 12.57
CA GLU A 206 -21.06 6.16 13.22
C GLU A 206 -20.89 6.95 14.53
N ARG A 207 -19.90 6.60 15.37
CA ARG A 207 -19.58 7.36 16.59
C ARG A 207 -19.14 8.79 16.31
N VAL A 208 -18.42 9.02 15.23
CA VAL A 208 -18.01 10.37 14.80
C VAL A 208 -19.21 11.16 14.26
N ALA A 209 -20.28 10.47 13.82
CA ALA A 209 -21.50 11.09 13.28
C ALA A 209 -22.52 11.50 14.37
N CYS A 210 -22.43 10.91 15.56
CA CYS A 210 -23.35 11.21 16.69
C CYS A 210 -22.88 12.40 17.50
#